data_28755028712e8c9ff28845ec6bf3ca53
#
_entry.id   28755028712e8c9ff28845ec6bf3ca53
#
_cell.length_a   1.000
_cell.length_b   1.000
_cell.length_c   1.000
_cell.angle_alpha   90.00
_cell.angle_beta   90.00
_cell.angle_gamma   90.00
#
_symmetry.space_group_name_H-M   'P 1'
#
loop_
_entity.id
_entity.type
_entity.pdbx_description
1 polymer ?
#
loop_
_entity_poly.entity_id
_entity_poly.type
_entity_poly.pdbx_seq_one_letter_code
_entity_poly.pdbx_strand_id
1 'polypeptide(L)'
;KYVTKTGKVVAGGFDLYDTKEQALHDYKFSSIYKWIYRNQPGNSTMEDWTLQLNMYRLFLENEGYPVKKLYINLLMRDYSKTNSKRERNYPDPIETIEIPLLGLDIVEQIIEQKVAEFDKYKMVMDDAIPVCSAKYRWQGHDTYAVMKKSNIKASKVEYSYAAAKSWMDAEA
;
A
#
# COMPACT_ATOMS: atom_id res chain seq x y z
N LYS A 1 -13.36 11.92 -13.32
CA LYS A 1 -13.25 10.70 -14.16
C LYS A 1 -12.18 10.89 -15.23
N TYR A 2 -11.64 9.78 -15.75
CA TYR A 2 -10.73 9.73 -16.88
C TYR A 2 -11.29 8.81 -17.95
N VAL A 3 -11.20 9.22 -19.22
CA VAL A 3 -11.59 8.38 -20.34
C VAL A 3 -10.33 7.89 -21.04
N THR A 4 -10.13 6.58 -21.06
CA THR A 4 -8.94 5.96 -21.68
C THR A 4 -8.95 6.10 -23.20
N LYS A 5 -7.79 5.89 -23.83
CA LYS A 5 -7.64 5.87 -25.30
C LYS A 5 -8.55 4.86 -25.99
N THR A 6 -8.96 3.81 -25.27
CA THR A 6 -9.92 2.80 -25.73
C THR A 6 -11.38 3.14 -25.42
N GLY A 7 -11.65 4.35 -24.91
CA GLY A 7 -13.00 4.82 -24.57
C GLY A 7 -13.57 4.29 -23.27
N LYS A 8 -12.76 3.61 -22.45
CA LYS A 8 -13.23 3.15 -21.12
C LYS A 8 -13.17 4.26 -20.10
N VAL A 9 -14.13 4.27 -19.20
CA VAL A 9 -14.22 5.26 -18.13
C VAL A 9 -13.64 4.70 -16.84
N VAL A 10 -12.61 5.34 -16.32
CA VAL A 10 -12.07 5.11 -14.98
C VAL A 10 -12.57 6.26 -14.09
N ALA A 11 -13.17 5.92 -12.96
CA ALA A 11 -13.72 6.89 -12.03
C ALA A 11 -13.32 6.55 -10.60
N GLY A 12 -13.35 7.55 -9.72
CA GLY A 12 -13.10 7.40 -8.30
C GLY A 12 -13.75 8.55 -7.54
N GLY A 13 -13.90 8.38 -6.23
CA GLY A 13 -14.37 9.41 -5.30
C GLY A 13 -13.22 9.83 -4.39
N PHE A 14 -13.09 11.11 -4.16
CA PHE A 14 -12.21 11.72 -3.16
C PHE A 14 -13.04 12.30 -2.01
N ASP A 15 -12.41 12.49 -0.86
CA ASP A 15 -13.16 12.91 0.34
C ASP A 15 -13.37 14.43 0.38
N LEU A 16 -12.33 15.22 0.10
CA LEU A 16 -12.41 16.69 0.17
C LEU A 16 -11.47 17.34 -0.86
N TYR A 17 -11.97 18.37 -1.55
CA TYR A 17 -11.17 19.31 -2.32
C TYR A 17 -11.32 20.72 -1.76
N ASP A 18 -10.23 21.29 -1.26
CA ASP A 18 -10.17 22.69 -0.82
C ASP A 18 -9.89 23.59 -2.02
N THR A 19 -10.90 24.37 -2.41
CA THR A 19 -10.81 25.27 -3.56
C THR A 19 -9.90 26.47 -3.32
N LYS A 20 -9.68 26.89 -2.06
CA LYS A 20 -8.79 28.01 -1.72
C LYS A 20 -7.33 27.61 -1.81
N GLU A 21 -6.98 26.51 -1.20
CA GLU A 21 -5.63 25.96 -1.20
C GLU A 21 -5.32 25.16 -2.47
N GLN A 22 -6.34 24.84 -3.28
CA GLN A 22 -6.26 23.91 -4.40
C GLN A 22 -5.63 22.56 -3.96
N ALA A 23 -6.10 22.07 -2.82
CA ALA A 23 -5.58 20.91 -2.13
C ALA A 23 -6.62 19.79 -2.10
N LEU A 24 -6.17 18.58 -2.42
CA LEU A 24 -6.96 17.36 -2.31
C LEU A 24 -6.61 16.65 -1.00
N HIS A 25 -7.62 16.30 -0.24
CA HIS A 25 -7.50 15.57 1.02
C HIS A 25 -8.24 14.24 0.95
N ASP A 26 -7.61 13.20 1.46
CA ASP A 26 -8.20 11.89 1.63
C ASP A 26 -8.01 11.44 3.09
N TYR A 27 -9.07 10.96 3.72
CA TYR A 27 -9.09 10.58 5.12
C TYR A 27 -8.97 9.07 5.27
N LYS A 28 -8.00 8.63 6.09
CA LYS A 28 -7.74 7.22 6.34
C LYS A 28 -7.83 6.90 7.83
N PHE A 29 -8.65 5.93 8.19
CA PHE A 29 -8.56 5.31 9.51
C PHE A 29 -7.40 4.33 9.52
N SER A 30 -6.44 4.54 10.39
CA SER A 30 -5.20 3.78 10.43
C SER A 30 -4.83 3.34 11.85
N SER A 31 -3.85 2.44 11.96
CA SER A 31 -3.24 2.09 13.24
C SER A 31 -1.92 2.84 13.42
N ILE A 32 -1.52 3.00 14.69
CA ILE A 32 -0.20 3.52 15.07
C ILE A 32 0.92 2.70 14.40
N TYR A 33 0.76 1.37 14.38
CA TYR A 33 1.71 0.47 13.70
C TYR A 33 1.90 0.86 12.24
N LYS A 34 0.81 1.08 11.49
CA LYS A 34 0.88 1.45 10.07
C LYS A 34 1.57 2.80 9.85
N TRP A 35 1.38 3.75 10.77
CA TRP A 35 2.09 5.03 10.76
C TRP A 35 3.60 4.85 10.96
N ILE A 36 4.00 4.13 12.01
CA ILE A 36 5.42 3.94 12.36
C ILE A 36 6.19 3.26 11.22
N TYR A 37 5.57 2.26 10.58
CA TYR A 37 6.22 1.42 9.57
C TYR A 37 5.94 1.82 8.11
N ARG A 38 5.25 2.95 7.87
CA ARG A 38 4.84 3.38 6.53
C ARG A 38 5.96 3.52 5.50
N ASN A 39 7.14 3.89 5.97
CA ASN A 39 8.33 4.13 5.12
C ASN A 39 9.32 2.97 5.12
N GLN A 40 8.98 1.83 5.71
CA GLN A 40 9.90 0.69 5.71
C GLN A 40 10.01 0.05 4.33
N PRO A 41 11.21 -0.46 3.97
CA PRO A 41 11.39 -1.20 2.73
C PRO A 41 10.38 -2.35 2.60
N GLY A 42 9.76 -2.47 1.44
CA GLY A 42 8.71 -3.48 1.17
C GLY A 42 7.29 -3.08 1.60
N ASN A 43 7.11 -1.95 2.31
CA ASN A 43 5.78 -1.42 2.61
C ASN A 43 5.28 -0.54 1.46
N SER A 44 4.19 -0.96 0.81
CA SER A 44 3.61 -0.23 -0.32
C SER A 44 2.66 0.90 0.06
N THR A 45 2.42 1.12 1.34
CA THR A 45 1.39 2.06 1.80
C THR A 45 1.56 3.45 1.18
N MET A 46 2.76 4.00 1.18
CA MET A 46 3.02 5.32 0.61
C MET A 46 2.89 5.35 -0.92
N GLU A 47 3.33 4.30 -1.60
CA GLU A 47 3.19 4.15 -3.06
C GLU A 47 1.71 4.08 -3.46
N ASP A 48 0.93 3.27 -2.76
CA ASP A 48 -0.50 3.07 -3.03
C ASP A 48 -1.27 4.39 -2.80
N TRP A 49 -0.98 5.12 -1.73
CA TRP A 49 -1.58 6.44 -1.46
C TRP A 49 -1.15 7.48 -2.49
N THR A 50 0.13 7.49 -2.87
CA THR A 50 0.65 8.39 -3.89
C THR A 50 -0.08 8.18 -5.22
N LEU A 51 -0.22 6.95 -5.65
CA LEU A 51 -0.92 6.64 -6.88
C LEU A 51 -2.41 7.03 -6.79
N GLN A 52 -3.10 6.66 -5.71
CA GLN A 52 -4.52 6.95 -5.50
C GLN A 52 -4.81 8.45 -5.61
N LEU A 53 -4.07 9.29 -4.86
CA LEU A 53 -4.33 10.73 -4.86
C LEU A 53 -3.97 11.39 -6.19
N ASN A 54 -2.92 10.94 -6.85
CA ASN A 54 -2.56 11.47 -8.17
C ASN A 54 -3.57 11.06 -9.25
N MET A 55 -4.21 9.89 -9.14
CA MET A 55 -5.35 9.54 -10.00
C MET A 55 -6.55 10.47 -9.76
N TYR A 56 -6.88 10.78 -8.51
CA TYR A 56 -7.95 11.74 -8.19
C TYR A 56 -7.61 13.15 -8.66
N ARG A 57 -6.34 13.55 -8.53
CA ARG A 57 -5.84 14.82 -9.10
C ARG A 57 -6.07 14.86 -10.60
N LEU A 58 -5.68 13.83 -11.34
CA LEU A 58 -5.91 13.75 -12.80
C LEU A 58 -7.41 13.91 -13.12
N PHE A 59 -8.30 13.26 -12.35
CA PHE A 59 -9.73 13.36 -12.57
C PHE A 59 -10.26 14.78 -12.34
N LEU A 60 -9.76 15.47 -11.31
CA LEU A 60 -10.14 16.85 -11.00
C LEU A 60 -9.61 17.83 -12.04
N GLU A 61 -8.33 17.72 -12.43
CA GLU A 61 -7.73 18.60 -13.42
C GLU A 61 -8.39 18.47 -14.80
N ASN A 62 -8.83 17.27 -15.18
CA ASN A 62 -9.62 17.03 -16.40
C ASN A 62 -11.01 17.69 -16.36
N GLU A 63 -11.56 17.93 -15.19
CA GLU A 63 -12.84 18.64 -15.00
C GLU A 63 -12.61 20.15 -14.74
N GLY A 64 -11.36 20.66 -14.88
CA GLY A 64 -11.01 22.07 -14.74
C GLY A 64 -10.72 22.54 -13.31
N TYR A 65 -10.54 21.63 -12.37
CA TYR A 65 -10.18 21.95 -10.99
C TYR A 65 -8.68 21.74 -10.75
N PRO A 66 -7.86 22.81 -10.66
CA PRO A 66 -6.42 22.68 -10.48
C PRO A 66 -6.09 22.15 -9.09
N VAL A 67 -5.14 21.21 -9.01
CA VAL A 67 -4.69 20.62 -7.74
C VAL A 67 -3.20 20.86 -7.55
N LYS A 68 -2.83 21.58 -6.50
CA LYS A 68 -1.44 21.96 -6.17
C LYS A 68 -0.85 21.14 -5.03
N LYS A 69 -1.71 20.57 -4.18
CA LYS A 69 -1.29 19.83 -3.00
C LYS A 69 -2.15 18.58 -2.81
N LEU A 70 -1.53 17.54 -2.31
CA LEU A 70 -2.20 16.27 -2.00
C LEU A 70 -1.91 15.90 -0.56
N TYR A 71 -2.94 15.55 0.21
CA TYR A 71 -2.82 15.20 1.62
C TYR A 71 -3.56 13.92 1.98
N ILE A 72 -2.90 13.06 2.72
CA ILE A 72 -3.55 11.98 3.48
C ILE A 72 -3.68 12.44 4.93
N ASN A 73 -4.89 12.46 5.44
CA ASN A 73 -5.20 12.73 6.84
C ASN A 73 -5.47 11.41 7.56
N LEU A 74 -4.56 11.00 8.43
CA LEU A 74 -4.64 9.75 9.18
C LEU A 74 -5.31 9.96 10.51
N LEU A 75 -6.40 9.26 10.77
CA LEU A 75 -7.05 9.17 12.07
C LEU A 75 -6.61 7.88 12.75
N MET A 76 -5.90 7.98 13.88
CA MET A 76 -5.32 6.85 14.60
C MET A 76 -6.38 6.18 15.48
N ARG A 77 -6.94 5.05 14.99
CA ARG A 77 -8.02 4.32 15.68
C ARG A 77 -7.62 3.70 17.04
N ASP A 78 -6.32 3.46 17.20
CA ASP A 78 -5.72 2.83 18.39
C ASP A 78 -4.83 3.79 19.18
N TYR A 79 -5.05 5.11 19.03
CA TYR A 79 -4.32 6.12 19.78
C TYR A 79 -4.48 5.95 21.27
N SER A 80 -3.36 6.00 22.00
CA SER A 80 -3.31 5.90 23.44
C SER A 80 -2.58 7.08 24.06
N LYS A 81 -3.32 7.89 24.83
CA LYS A 81 -2.74 9.03 25.58
C LYS A 81 -1.65 8.60 26.58
N THR A 82 -1.72 7.38 27.07
CA THR A 82 -0.70 6.83 27.97
C THR A 82 0.59 6.53 27.23
N ASN A 83 0.47 5.90 26.06
CA ASN A 83 1.63 5.55 25.23
C ASN A 83 2.30 6.80 24.64
N SER A 84 1.53 7.80 24.22
CA SER A 84 2.07 9.06 23.70
C SER A 84 2.96 9.81 24.71
N LYS A 85 2.75 9.61 26.01
CA LYS A 85 3.62 10.17 27.07
C LYS A 85 4.90 9.35 27.33
N ARG A 86 4.94 8.10 26.89
CA ARG A 86 6.04 7.15 27.16
C ARG A 86 6.95 6.93 25.96
N GLU A 87 6.39 7.01 24.77
CA GLU A 87 7.08 6.64 23.53
C GLU A 87 7.44 7.91 22.73
N ARG A 88 8.73 8.14 22.52
CA ARG A 88 9.26 9.36 21.90
C ARG A 88 8.74 9.65 20.48
N ASN A 89 8.44 8.61 19.70
CA ASN A 89 8.02 8.73 18.29
C ASN A 89 6.56 8.33 18.11
N TYR A 90 5.75 8.42 19.16
CA TYR A 90 4.34 8.14 19.06
C TYR A 90 3.62 9.28 18.33
N PRO A 91 2.82 8.98 17.30
CA PRO A 91 2.14 10.03 16.53
C PRO A 91 1.03 10.70 17.31
N ASP A 92 0.59 11.85 16.82
CA ASP A 92 -0.63 12.48 17.28
C ASP A 92 -1.90 11.70 16.86
N PRO A 93 -3.05 11.94 17.48
CA PRO A 93 -4.28 11.22 17.14
C PRO A 93 -4.72 11.45 15.68
N ILE A 94 -4.30 12.56 15.10
CA ILE A 94 -4.50 12.90 13.69
C ILE A 94 -3.15 13.36 13.13
N GLU A 95 -2.74 12.74 12.04
CA GLU A 95 -1.52 13.08 11.33
C GLU A 95 -1.84 13.43 9.87
N THR A 96 -1.19 14.44 9.34
CA THR A 96 -1.32 14.81 7.94
C THR A 96 -0.01 14.54 7.20
N ILE A 97 -0.09 13.80 6.11
CA ILE A 97 1.04 13.50 5.23
C ILE A 97 0.83 14.22 3.89
N GLU A 98 1.77 15.03 3.51
CA GLU A 98 1.82 15.57 2.16
C GLU A 98 2.32 14.49 1.19
N ILE A 99 1.60 14.33 0.09
CA ILE A 99 1.86 13.33 -0.94
C ILE A 99 2.49 14.01 -2.16
N PRO A 100 3.57 13.47 -2.73
CA PRO A 100 4.22 14.07 -3.88
C PRO A 100 3.32 14.07 -5.11
N LEU A 101 3.40 15.15 -5.90
CA LEU A 101 2.76 15.26 -7.19
C LEU A 101 3.57 14.48 -8.23
N LEU A 102 2.95 13.52 -8.88
CA LEU A 102 3.53 12.81 -10.03
C LEU A 102 3.26 13.58 -11.34
N GLY A 103 4.03 13.34 -12.38
CA GLY A 103 3.69 13.77 -13.72
C GLY A 103 2.33 13.19 -14.14
N LEU A 104 1.45 14.00 -14.70
CA LEU A 104 0.12 13.52 -15.13
C LEU A 104 0.24 12.48 -16.24
N ASP A 105 1.20 12.62 -17.13
CA ASP A 105 1.55 11.67 -18.16
C ASP A 105 1.90 10.28 -17.60
N ILE A 106 2.63 10.25 -16.48
CA ILE A 106 2.95 8.99 -15.77
C ILE A 106 1.69 8.36 -15.20
N VAL A 107 0.81 9.17 -14.59
CA VAL A 107 -0.45 8.70 -14.02
C VAL A 107 -1.36 8.14 -15.12
N GLU A 108 -1.47 8.84 -16.24
CA GLU A 108 -2.22 8.37 -17.41
C GLU A 108 -1.68 7.04 -17.94
N GLN A 109 -0.36 6.92 -18.10
CA GLN A 109 0.27 5.66 -18.56
C GLN A 109 -0.06 4.50 -17.61
N ILE A 110 -0.01 4.70 -16.29
CA ILE A 110 -0.35 3.67 -15.33
C ILE A 110 -1.81 3.23 -15.47
N ILE A 111 -2.74 4.19 -15.63
CA ILE A 111 -4.16 3.89 -15.83
C ILE A 111 -4.36 3.10 -17.13
N GLU A 112 -3.80 3.57 -18.23
CA GLU A 112 -3.92 2.91 -19.54
C GLU A 112 -3.38 1.48 -19.49
N GLN A 113 -2.21 1.28 -18.87
CA GLN A 113 -1.64 -0.04 -18.70
C GLN A 113 -2.54 -0.95 -17.86
N LYS A 114 -3.06 -0.47 -16.73
CA LYS A 114 -3.94 -1.27 -15.87
C LYS A 114 -5.24 -1.65 -16.55
N VAL A 115 -5.84 -0.73 -17.33
CA VAL A 115 -7.04 -1.03 -18.10
C VAL A 115 -6.75 -2.04 -19.22
N ALA A 116 -5.63 -1.92 -19.90
CA ALA A 116 -5.22 -2.88 -20.93
C ALA A 116 -4.95 -4.28 -20.34
N GLU A 117 -4.29 -4.36 -19.17
CA GLU A 117 -4.11 -5.61 -18.44
C GLU A 117 -5.46 -6.25 -18.05
N PHE A 118 -6.38 -5.46 -17.51
CA PHE A 118 -7.72 -5.93 -17.16
C PHE A 118 -8.45 -6.48 -18.39
N ASP A 119 -8.42 -5.77 -19.52
CA ASP A 119 -9.05 -6.22 -20.75
C ASP A 119 -8.44 -7.50 -21.31
N LYS A 120 -7.13 -7.63 -21.23
CA LYS A 120 -6.41 -8.83 -21.65
C LYS A 120 -6.90 -10.08 -20.89
N TYR A 121 -7.17 -9.94 -19.61
CA TYR A 121 -7.52 -11.09 -18.77
C TYR A 121 -9.03 -11.25 -18.51
N LYS A 122 -9.86 -10.31 -18.96
CA LYS A 122 -11.32 -10.31 -18.71
C LYS A 122 -12.03 -11.59 -19.16
N MET A 123 -11.55 -12.22 -20.25
CA MET A 123 -12.16 -13.41 -20.85
C MET A 123 -11.26 -14.65 -20.73
N VAL A 124 -10.22 -14.58 -19.92
CA VAL A 124 -9.28 -15.68 -19.69
C VAL A 124 -9.80 -16.51 -18.50
N MET A 125 -9.62 -17.83 -18.55
CA MET A 125 -9.98 -18.72 -17.44
C MET A 125 -9.13 -18.41 -16.21
N ASP A 126 -9.70 -18.56 -15.02
CA ASP A 126 -9.08 -18.17 -13.74
C ASP A 126 -7.70 -18.79 -13.50
N ASP A 127 -7.50 -20.03 -13.91
CA ASP A 127 -6.22 -20.75 -13.79
C ASP A 127 -5.12 -20.24 -14.72
N ALA A 128 -5.48 -19.52 -15.78
CA ALA A 128 -4.55 -18.89 -16.72
C ALA A 128 -4.28 -17.41 -16.42
N ILE A 129 -4.96 -16.82 -15.43
CA ILE A 129 -4.70 -15.44 -14.98
C ILE A 129 -3.43 -15.42 -14.12
N PRO A 130 -2.45 -14.54 -14.41
CA PRO A 130 -1.26 -14.41 -13.56
C PRO A 130 -1.63 -14.08 -12.11
N VAL A 131 -1.05 -14.79 -11.17
CA VAL A 131 -1.24 -14.47 -9.76
C VAL A 131 -0.65 -13.10 -9.41
N CYS A 132 -1.27 -12.39 -8.48
CA CYS A 132 -0.72 -11.14 -7.96
C CYS A 132 0.70 -11.32 -7.44
N SER A 133 1.50 -10.26 -7.48
CA SER A 133 2.85 -10.28 -6.91
C SER A 133 2.83 -10.68 -5.42
N ALA A 134 3.92 -11.21 -4.90
CA ALA A 134 4.06 -11.59 -3.50
C ALA A 134 3.64 -10.46 -2.54
N LYS A 135 3.97 -9.21 -2.89
CA LYS A 135 3.59 -8.00 -2.18
C LYS A 135 2.06 -7.89 -2.00
N TYR A 136 1.29 -8.03 -3.07
CA TYR A 136 -0.18 -7.91 -3.02
C TYR A 136 -0.88 -9.16 -2.48
N ARG A 137 -0.18 -10.28 -2.41
CA ARG A 137 -0.66 -11.51 -1.74
C ARG A 137 -0.31 -11.55 -0.25
N TRP A 138 0.36 -10.50 0.26
CA TRP A 138 0.93 -10.46 1.62
C TRP A 138 1.76 -11.70 1.94
N GLN A 139 2.43 -12.25 0.95
CA GLN A 139 3.25 -13.44 1.07
C GLN A 139 4.53 -13.06 1.82
N GLY A 140 4.67 -13.58 3.02
CA GLY A 140 5.93 -13.51 3.77
C GLY A 140 7.03 -14.35 3.08
N HIS A 141 8.25 -14.19 3.56
CA HIS A 141 9.33 -15.08 3.16
C HIS A 141 9.04 -16.50 3.62
N ASP A 142 9.44 -17.48 2.83
CA ASP A 142 9.41 -18.87 3.25
C ASP A 142 10.28 -19.06 4.50
N THR A 143 9.75 -19.79 5.47
CA THR A 143 10.45 -20.10 6.70
C THR A 143 10.52 -21.62 6.89
N TYR A 144 11.62 -22.07 7.46
CA TYR A 144 11.91 -23.48 7.71
C TYR A 144 11.94 -23.73 9.20
N ALA A 145 10.94 -24.46 9.69
CA ALA A 145 10.83 -24.79 11.11
C ALA A 145 11.55 -26.12 11.41
N VAL A 146 12.58 -26.08 12.24
CA VAL A 146 13.22 -27.29 12.75
C VAL A 146 12.45 -27.76 13.97
N MET A 147 11.92 -28.97 13.93
CA MET A 147 11.09 -29.55 14.98
C MET A 147 11.66 -30.87 15.49
N LYS A 148 11.65 -31.06 16.80
CA LYS A 148 11.84 -32.39 17.39
C LYS A 148 10.58 -33.22 17.17
N LYS A 149 10.73 -34.54 16.87
CA LYS A 149 9.63 -35.41 16.47
C LYS A 149 8.43 -35.44 17.44
N SER A 150 8.67 -35.13 18.70
CA SER A 150 7.63 -35.10 19.77
C SER A 150 7.09 -33.71 20.07
N ASN A 151 7.61 -32.65 19.45
CA ASN A 151 7.26 -31.27 19.81
C ASN A 151 6.21 -30.69 18.85
N ILE A 152 5.29 -29.91 19.44
CA ILE A 152 4.30 -29.12 18.67
C ILE A 152 4.91 -27.78 18.23
N LYS A 153 5.94 -27.27 18.93
CA LYS A 153 6.60 -26.01 18.64
C LYS A 153 7.95 -26.23 17.98
N ALA A 154 8.28 -25.37 17.02
CA ALA A 154 9.59 -25.35 16.41
C ALA A 154 10.67 -25.03 17.45
N SER A 155 11.78 -25.79 17.43
CA SER A 155 12.97 -25.50 18.23
C SER A 155 13.75 -24.33 17.66
N LYS A 156 13.71 -24.15 16.32
CA LYS A 156 14.32 -23.05 15.59
C LYS A 156 13.51 -22.74 14.33
N VAL A 157 13.49 -21.48 13.91
CA VAL A 157 12.92 -21.05 12.63
C VAL A 157 14.01 -20.28 11.87
N GLU A 158 14.27 -20.69 10.64
CA GLU A 158 15.27 -20.10 9.76
C GLU A 158 14.64 -19.67 8.43
N TYR A 159 15.30 -18.71 7.74
CA TYR A 159 14.83 -18.18 6.47
C TYR A 159 15.42 -18.88 5.25
N SER A 160 16.19 -19.92 5.44
CA SER A 160 16.68 -20.79 4.37
C SER A 160 16.76 -22.24 4.83
N TYR A 161 16.52 -23.17 3.90
CA TYR A 161 16.64 -24.60 4.16
C TYR A 161 18.05 -24.99 4.60
N ALA A 162 19.08 -24.40 4.00
CA ALA A 162 20.46 -24.67 4.35
C ALA A 162 20.79 -24.29 5.80
N ALA A 163 20.33 -23.12 6.27
CA ALA A 163 20.50 -22.69 7.65
C ALA A 163 19.74 -23.57 8.63
N ALA A 164 18.51 -23.93 8.30
CA ALA A 164 17.70 -24.87 9.11
C ALA A 164 18.36 -26.26 9.22
N LYS A 165 18.89 -26.77 8.11
CA LYS A 165 19.61 -28.05 8.08
C LYS A 165 20.91 -27.99 8.87
N SER A 166 21.72 -26.94 8.69
CA SER A 166 22.97 -26.74 9.45
C SER A 166 22.72 -26.69 10.95
N TRP A 167 21.64 -26.03 11.39
CA TRP A 167 21.27 -26.00 12.80
C TRP A 167 20.82 -27.38 13.30
N MET A 168 20.05 -28.13 12.50
CA MET A 168 19.62 -29.49 12.82
C MET A 168 20.82 -30.43 12.98
N ASP A 169 21.79 -30.33 12.09
CA ASP A 169 23.00 -31.20 12.09
C ASP A 169 23.94 -30.85 13.28
N ALA A 170 23.91 -29.60 13.78
CA ALA A 170 24.71 -29.18 14.93
C ALA A 170 24.09 -29.57 16.28
N GLU A 171 22.78 -29.81 16.34
CA GLU A 171 22.02 -30.15 17.56
C GLU A 171 21.65 -31.65 17.64
N ALA A 172 22.03 -32.43 16.62
CA ALA A 172 21.80 -33.89 16.56
C ALA A 172 22.88 -34.65 17.30
#